data_e05562ba1900e0882320d7bdbc88ad56
#
_entry.id   e05562ba1900e0882320d7bdbc88ad56
#
_cell.length_a   1.000
_cell.length_b   1.000
_cell.length_c   1.000
_cell.angle_alpha   90.00
_cell.angle_beta   90.00
_cell.angle_gamma   90.00
#
_symmetry.space_group_name_H-M   'P 1'
#
loop_
_entity.id
_entity.type
_entity.pdbx_description
1 polymer ?
#
loop_
_entity_poly.entity_id
_entity_poly.type
_entity_poly.pdbx_seq_one_letter_code
_entity_poly.pdbx_strand_id
1 'polypeptide(L)'
;MENYEPPFTITNSILAHVASISEKLGRITLLSDMETKPHLRKNNRIKSIHSSLKIEANSLSLNQVRDVINGKLVVGEQKEVQEVKNAYAAYEKISEINPYSIKDLKCFHGIMTKYL
;
A
#
# COMPACT_ATOMS: atom_id res chain seq x y z
N MET A 1 -26.70 -10.80 -10.25
CA MET A 1 -26.06 -9.56 -9.76
C MET A 1 -26.04 -8.58 -10.93
N GLU A 2 -26.76 -7.49 -10.82
CA GLU A 2 -26.59 -6.39 -11.76
C GLU A 2 -25.17 -5.88 -11.62
N ASN A 3 -24.42 -5.84 -12.72
CA ASN A 3 -23.12 -5.20 -12.75
C ASN A 3 -23.33 -3.71 -12.49
N TYR A 4 -22.97 -3.24 -11.31
CA TYR A 4 -22.96 -1.82 -11.02
C TYR A 4 -21.83 -1.16 -11.85
N GLU A 5 -22.23 -0.31 -12.78
CA GLU A 5 -21.29 0.55 -13.48
C GLU A 5 -21.30 1.94 -12.85
N PRO A 6 -20.15 2.43 -12.36
CA PRO A 6 -20.08 3.79 -11.81
C PRO A 6 -20.50 4.81 -12.87
N PRO A 7 -21.34 5.81 -12.50
CA PRO A 7 -21.75 6.83 -13.45
C PRO A 7 -20.58 7.77 -13.79
N PHE A 8 -20.07 7.67 -14.99
CA PHE A 8 -19.07 8.62 -15.51
C PHE A 8 -19.22 8.79 -17.03
N THR A 9 -18.74 9.92 -17.54
CA THR A 9 -18.70 10.21 -18.97
C THR A 9 -17.26 10.41 -19.40
N ILE A 10 -16.86 9.72 -20.46
CA ILE A 10 -15.50 9.89 -21.01
C ILE A 10 -15.46 11.23 -21.74
N THR A 11 -14.64 12.13 -21.21
CA THR A 11 -14.36 13.45 -21.81
C THR A 11 -13.03 13.42 -22.54
N ASN A 12 -12.78 14.45 -23.40
CA ASN A 12 -11.47 14.60 -24.07
C ASN A 12 -10.33 14.74 -23.03
N SER A 13 -10.59 15.36 -21.90
CA SER A 13 -9.61 15.48 -20.79
C SER A 13 -9.27 14.12 -20.20
N ILE A 14 -10.26 13.28 -19.93
CA ILE A 14 -10.04 11.92 -19.43
C ILE A 14 -9.24 11.11 -20.44
N LEU A 15 -9.58 11.19 -21.71
CA LEU A 15 -8.87 10.48 -22.78
C LEU A 15 -7.40 10.92 -22.89
N ALA A 16 -7.12 12.21 -22.80
CA ALA A 16 -5.77 12.76 -22.79
C ALA A 16 -4.95 12.27 -21.59
N HIS A 17 -5.56 12.22 -20.39
CA HIS A 17 -4.91 11.69 -19.20
C HIS A 17 -4.62 10.20 -19.30
N VAL A 18 -5.56 9.40 -19.81
CA VAL A 18 -5.35 7.95 -20.03
C VAL A 18 -4.19 7.71 -21.01
N ALA A 19 -4.14 8.46 -22.11
CA ALA A 19 -3.05 8.37 -23.08
C ALA A 19 -1.69 8.72 -22.46
N SER A 20 -1.63 9.81 -21.68
CA SER A 20 -0.42 10.23 -20.98
C SER A 20 0.05 9.20 -19.93
N ILE A 21 -0.87 8.64 -19.17
CA ILE A 21 -0.56 7.59 -18.17
C ILE A 21 -0.04 6.34 -18.89
N SER A 22 -0.70 5.91 -19.97
CA SER A 22 -0.29 4.73 -20.73
C SER A 22 1.10 4.88 -21.34
N GLU A 23 1.44 6.05 -21.86
CA GLU A 23 2.78 6.36 -22.34
C GLU A 23 3.83 6.25 -21.23
N LYS A 24 3.56 6.86 -20.07
CA LYS A 24 4.48 6.81 -18.91
C LYS A 24 4.66 5.39 -18.41
N LEU A 25 3.60 4.60 -18.31
CA LEU A 25 3.67 3.19 -17.93
C LEU A 25 4.51 2.38 -18.93
N GLY A 26 4.35 2.62 -20.22
CA GLY A 26 5.16 1.99 -21.26
C GLY A 26 6.66 2.28 -21.09
N ARG A 27 7.00 3.53 -20.81
CA ARG A 27 8.40 3.93 -20.53
C ARG A 27 8.96 3.23 -19.29
N ILE A 28 8.20 3.17 -18.18
CA ILE A 28 8.61 2.50 -16.95
C ILE A 28 8.82 1.00 -17.19
N THR A 29 7.95 0.37 -17.95
CA THR A 29 8.04 -1.06 -18.28
C THR A 29 9.30 -1.39 -19.11
N LEU A 30 9.69 -0.50 -20.02
CA LEU A 30 10.93 -0.64 -20.81
C LEU A 30 12.18 -0.44 -19.94
N LEU A 31 12.11 0.42 -18.92
CA LEU A 31 13.21 0.68 -17.99
C LEU A 31 13.32 -0.36 -16.87
N SER A 32 12.52 -1.34 -16.84
CA SER A 32 12.18 -2.41 -15.87
C SER A 32 13.19 -2.82 -14.79
N ASP A 33 14.01 -1.90 -14.30
CA ASP A 33 14.93 -2.10 -13.17
C ASP A 33 14.24 -2.03 -11.81
N MET A 34 12.93 -1.75 -11.77
CA MET A 34 12.19 -1.61 -10.51
C MET A 34 12.13 -2.94 -9.72
N GLU A 35 12.13 -4.07 -10.40
CA GLU A 35 12.16 -5.38 -9.76
C GLU A 35 13.55 -5.73 -9.20
N THR A 36 14.61 -5.11 -9.74
CA THR A 36 16.00 -5.36 -9.34
C THR A 36 16.48 -4.45 -8.22
N LYS A 37 15.65 -3.50 -7.74
CA LYS A 37 16.01 -2.55 -6.67
C LYS A 37 15.19 -2.79 -5.39
N PRO A 38 15.53 -3.84 -4.59
CA PRO A 38 14.78 -4.18 -3.38
C PRO A 38 14.76 -3.04 -2.35
N HIS A 39 15.81 -2.21 -2.29
CA HIS A 39 15.87 -1.06 -1.39
C HIS A 39 14.84 0.03 -1.72
N LEU A 40 14.64 0.33 -2.99
CA LEU A 40 13.62 1.30 -3.41
C LEU A 40 12.21 0.80 -3.11
N ARG A 41 11.97 -0.48 -3.36
CA ARG A 41 10.69 -1.14 -3.06
C ARG A 41 10.39 -1.08 -1.57
N LYS A 42 11.37 -1.42 -0.73
CA LYS A 42 11.24 -1.38 0.74
C LYS A 42 11.00 0.05 1.23
N ASN A 43 11.76 1.03 0.75
CA ASN A 43 11.58 2.43 1.12
C ASN A 43 10.21 2.99 0.72
N ASN A 44 9.74 2.66 -0.48
CA ASN A 44 8.41 3.07 -0.94
C ASN A 44 7.31 2.44 -0.08
N ARG A 45 7.46 1.17 0.30
CA ARG A 45 6.55 0.48 1.21
C ARG A 45 6.50 1.15 2.58
N ILE A 46 7.66 1.49 3.16
CA ILE A 46 7.75 2.22 4.43
C ILE A 46 7.02 3.56 4.36
N LYS A 47 7.23 4.32 3.29
CA LYS A 47 6.54 5.61 3.08
C LYS A 47 5.03 5.43 2.94
N SER A 48 4.59 4.42 2.20
CA SER A 48 3.15 4.12 2.03
C SER A 48 2.50 3.73 3.36
N ILE A 49 3.14 2.89 4.15
CA ILE A 49 2.66 2.50 5.48
C ILE A 49 2.57 3.71 6.40
N HIS A 50 3.64 4.51 6.50
CA HIS A 50 3.63 5.72 7.32
C HIS A 50 2.51 6.68 6.93
N SER A 51 2.34 6.97 5.65
CA SER A 51 1.32 7.90 5.16
C SER A 51 -0.10 7.38 5.41
N SER A 52 -0.35 6.09 5.19
CA SER A 52 -1.65 5.47 5.45
C SER A 52 -2.02 5.50 6.93
N LEU A 53 -1.10 5.11 7.80
CA LEU A 53 -1.34 5.10 9.25
C LEU A 53 -1.46 6.51 9.83
N LYS A 54 -0.77 7.48 9.26
CA LYS A 54 -0.91 8.89 9.66
C LYS A 54 -2.32 9.42 9.43
N ILE A 55 -2.99 9.00 8.36
CA ILE A 55 -4.41 9.33 8.11
C ILE A 55 -5.29 8.78 9.22
N GLU A 56 -4.95 7.63 9.79
CA GLU A 56 -5.65 6.97 10.89
C GLU A 56 -5.17 7.42 12.29
N ALA A 57 -4.49 8.56 12.37
CA ALA A 57 -3.99 9.18 13.58
C ALA A 57 -2.85 8.43 14.29
N ASN A 58 -2.10 7.56 13.58
CA ASN A 58 -0.86 7.01 14.10
C ASN A 58 0.21 8.13 14.16
N SER A 59 0.82 8.32 15.32
CA SER A 59 1.72 9.44 15.58
C SER A 59 3.21 9.14 15.32
N LEU A 60 3.55 7.91 14.96
CA LEU A 60 4.93 7.52 14.71
C LEU A 60 5.52 8.28 13.51
N SER A 61 6.74 8.76 13.65
CA SER A 61 7.48 9.38 12.56
C SER A 61 7.90 8.37 11.49
N LEU A 62 8.25 8.84 10.31
CA LEU A 62 8.77 7.99 9.23
C LEU A 62 9.98 7.16 9.68
N ASN A 63 10.89 7.75 10.48
CA ASN A 63 12.05 7.05 11.00
C ASN A 63 11.65 5.97 12.02
N GLN A 64 10.68 6.25 12.89
CA GLN A 64 10.16 5.28 13.85
C GLN A 64 9.47 4.12 13.12
N VAL A 65 8.66 4.39 12.10
CA VAL A 65 8.05 3.34 11.25
C VAL A 65 9.12 2.47 10.60
N ARG A 66 10.17 3.08 10.07
CA ARG A 66 11.32 2.36 9.49
C ARG A 66 12.01 1.47 10.54
N ASP A 67 12.22 1.98 11.73
CA ASP A 67 12.87 1.24 12.80
C ASP A 67 12.02 0.05 13.28
N VAL A 68 10.70 0.21 13.40
CA VAL A 68 9.78 -0.90 13.69
C VAL A 68 9.88 -1.99 12.63
N ILE A 69 9.85 -1.62 11.35
CA ILE A 69 9.93 -2.56 10.22
C ILE A 69 11.29 -3.28 10.20
N ASN A 70 12.36 -2.61 10.61
CA ASN A 70 13.70 -3.18 10.70
C ASN A 70 13.95 -3.97 12.00
N GLY A 71 12.94 -4.13 12.86
CA GLY A 71 13.02 -4.90 14.08
C GLY A 71 13.74 -4.19 15.24
N LYS A 72 13.92 -2.88 15.15
CA LYS A 72 14.51 -2.06 16.22
C LYS A 72 13.46 -1.70 17.25
N LEU A 73 13.92 -1.49 18.50
CA LEU A 73 13.07 -0.98 19.55
C LEU A 73 12.71 0.49 19.28
N VAL A 74 11.42 0.80 19.38
CA VAL A 74 10.89 2.14 19.22
C VAL A 74 10.09 2.52 20.47
N VAL A 75 10.33 3.71 20.98
CA VAL A 75 9.54 4.30 22.06
C VAL A 75 8.27 4.89 21.44
N GLY A 76 7.11 4.35 21.81
CA GLY A 76 5.81 4.76 21.32
C GLY A 76 4.70 3.93 21.94
N GLU A 77 3.46 4.27 21.65
CA GLU A 77 2.33 3.45 22.10
C GLU A 77 2.40 2.05 21.45
N GLN A 78 2.19 1.04 22.27
CA GLN A 78 2.26 -0.36 21.83
C GLN A 78 1.27 -0.65 20.69
N LYS A 79 0.09 -0.04 20.73
CA LYS A 79 -0.92 -0.13 19.67
C LYS A 79 -0.38 0.41 18.35
N GLU A 80 0.21 1.60 18.33
CA GLU A 80 0.76 2.21 17.13
C GLU A 80 1.91 1.40 16.52
N VAL A 81 2.79 0.85 17.35
CA VAL A 81 3.85 -0.05 16.92
C VAL A 81 3.26 -1.33 16.32
N GLN A 82 2.20 -1.87 16.93
CA GLN A 82 1.52 -3.05 16.40
C GLN A 82 0.83 -2.78 15.05
N GLU A 83 0.22 -1.62 14.89
CA GLU A 83 -0.36 -1.18 13.60
C GLU A 83 0.67 -1.18 12.48
N VAL A 84 1.89 -0.70 12.73
CA VAL A 84 2.98 -0.72 11.75
C VAL A 84 3.36 -2.16 11.39
N LYS A 85 3.52 -3.03 12.37
CA LYS A 85 3.84 -4.46 12.14
C LYS A 85 2.77 -5.15 11.31
N ASN A 86 1.50 -4.88 11.62
CA ASN A 86 0.37 -5.44 10.90
C ASN A 86 0.32 -4.94 9.45
N ALA A 87 0.49 -3.65 9.25
CA ALA A 87 0.53 -3.05 7.91
C ALA A 87 1.66 -3.65 7.06
N TYR A 88 2.85 -3.79 7.63
CA TYR A 88 3.97 -4.41 6.92
C TYR A 88 3.68 -5.87 6.55
N ALA A 89 3.15 -6.67 7.48
CA ALA A 89 2.76 -8.05 7.22
C ALA A 89 1.67 -8.14 6.13
N ALA A 90 0.71 -7.21 6.13
CA ALA A 90 -0.33 -7.14 5.10
C ALA A 90 0.26 -6.81 3.72
N TYR A 91 1.17 -5.85 3.63
CA TYR A 91 1.85 -5.52 2.38
C TYR A 91 2.70 -6.67 1.82
N GLU A 92 3.28 -7.50 2.68
CA GLU A 92 3.98 -8.72 2.25
C GLU A 92 3.04 -9.72 1.54
N LYS A 93 1.76 -9.71 1.89
CA LYS A 93 0.72 -10.59 1.34
C LYS A 93 -0.09 -9.98 0.19
N ILE A 94 0.08 -8.71 -0.10
CA ILE A 94 -0.80 -7.98 -1.03
C ILE A 94 -0.81 -8.58 -2.45
N SER A 95 0.29 -9.13 -2.92
CA SER A 95 0.39 -9.77 -4.24
C SER A 95 -0.32 -11.11 -4.34
N GLU A 96 -0.62 -11.74 -3.20
CA GLU A 96 -1.28 -13.05 -3.12
C GLU A 96 -2.80 -12.92 -2.96
N ILE A 97 -3.31 -11.71 -2.77
CA ILE A 97 -4.71 -11.44 -2.45
C ILE A 97 -5.50 -11.13 -3.72
N ASN A 98 -6.63 -11.80 -3.88
CA ASN A 98 -7.60 -11.42 -4.91
C ASN A 98 -8.53 -10.32 -4.35
N PRO A 99 -8.46 -9.08 -4.87
CA PRO A 99 -9.26 -7.97 -4.38
C PRO A 99 -10.78 -8.13 -4.62
N TYR A 100 -11.17 -9.07 -5.47
CA TYR A 100 -12.58 -9.39 -5.76
C TYR A 100 -13.10 -10.58 -4.94
N SER A 101 -12.28 -11.16 -4.07
CA SER A 101 -12.66 -12.26 -3.17
C SER A 101 -12.98 -11.74 -1.78
N ILE A 102 -14.21 -11.88 -1.34
CA ILE A 102 -14.65 -11.50 0.02
C ILE A 102 -13.85 -12.29 1.08
N LYS A 103 -13.56 -13.55 0.81
CA LYS A 103 -12.73 -14.39 1.70
C LYS A 103 -11.33 -13.80 1.88
N ASP A 104 -10.70 -13.39 0.79
CA ASP A 104 -9.35 -12.83 0.81
C ASP A 104 -9.33 -11.45 1.49
N LEU A 105 -10.35 -10.62 1.23
CA LEU A 105 -10.50 -9.32 1.89
C LEU A 105 -10.66 -9.47 3.41
N LYS A 106 -11.45 -10.43 3.87
CA LYS A 106 -11.60 -10.74 5.30
C LYS A 106 -10.29 -11.25 5.91
N CYS A 107 -9.54 -12.08 5.20
CA CYS A 107 -8.23 -12.56 5.63
C CYS A 107 -7.24 -11.40 5.76
N PHE A 108 -7.20 -10.51 4.78
CA PHE A 108 -6.36 -9.31 4.79
C PHE A 108 -6.70 -8.38 5.95
N HIS A 109 -7.99 -8.12 6.18
CA HIS A 109 -8.45 -7.35 7.34
C HIS A 109 -8.00 -7.98 8.66
N GLY A 110 -8.07 -9.30 8.79
CA GLY A 110 -7.58 -10.02 9.96
C GLY A 110 -6.08 -9.83 10.21
N ILE A 111 -5.26 -9.73 9.16
CA ILE A 111 -3.84 -9.39 9.28
C ILE A 111 -3.66 -7.96 9.78
N MET A 112 -4.41 -7.01 9.20
CA MET A 112 -4.32 -5.59 9.57
C MET A 112 -4.74 -5.29 11.01
N THR A 113 -5.66 -6.07 11.57
CA THR A 113 -6.23 -5.85 12.90
C THR A 113 -5.71 -6.81 13.98
N LYS A 114 -4.69 -7.60 13.68
CA LYS A 114 -4.13 -8.58 14.60
C LYS A 114 -3.59 -7.93 15.88
N TYR A 115 -4.06 -8.38 17.02
CA TYR A 115 -3.67 -7.86 18.35
C TYR A 115 -4.03 -6.38 18.61
N LEU A 116 -4.95 -5.82 17.88
CA LEU A 116 -5.48 -4.46 18.10
C LEU A 116 -6.75 -4.47 18.95
#